data_71c4d18d612ed2d79fc9c69440f82698
#
_entry.id   71c4d18d612ed2d79fc9c69440f82698
#
_cell.length_a   1.000
_cell.length_b   1.000
_cell.length_c   1.000
_cell.angle_alpha   90.00
_cell.angle_beta   90.00
_cell.angle_gamma   90.00
#
_symmetry.space_group_name_H-M   'P 1'
#
loop_
_entity.id
_entity.type
_entity.pdbx_description
1 polymer ?
#
loop_
_entity_poly.entity_id
_entity_poly.type
_entity_poly.pdbx_seq_one_letter_code
_entity_poly.pdbx_strand_id
1 'polypeptide(L)'
;MTPFPGPAEPSTEPTNTSRHDDTFHPYSTSSTSHFDSSLSTPRTSSISRSGSISRSDDDPLLGILPTAADADRPWLVWYSPDERIELTGHVLSMWAAKTAGLLSAEAGGRPRVHVALEPGWRALTWCLGTWLTGGRVLMGPAAPLGAAGADEPDASVADRQEALAPRAGVQVLVPRASLATGWDGALPPLVLDGVADVMPHPDAFAPVRTGAERTALTLLAGGGAVDSSRGELAAEAAASASAAAGARAVLVRVPDAARAVRAVLAAWTGGATAVLLDAAAPDSLARTAARQEGAVALAPRPTAAGTGSPN
;
A
#
# COMPACT_ATOMS: atom_id res chain seq x y z
N MET A 1 -20.94 -36.55 44.87
CA MET A 1 -21.69 -35.37 45.34
C MET A 1 -20.71 -34.56 46.16
N THR A 2 -20.04 -33.64 45.53
CA THR A 2 -19.06 -32.72 46.15
C THR A 2 -19.49 -31.27 45.78
N PRO A 3 -19.61 -30.35 46.74
CA PRO A 3 -20.20 -29.04 46.46
C PRO A 3 -19.18 -28.05 45.85
N PHE A 4 -19.69 -27.20 44.99
CA PHE A 4 -19.02 -26.06 44.35
C PHE A 4 -18.70 -24.96 45.40
N PRO A 5 -17.57 -24.27 45.29
CA PRO A 5 -17.34 -23.04 46.01
C PRO A 5 -17.94 -21.83 45.29
N GLY A 6 -18.58 -20.94 46.03
CA GLY A 6 -19.24 -19.73 45.59
C GLY A 6 -18.28 -18.57 45.25
N PRO A 7 -18.82 -17.46 44.70
CA PRO A 7 -18.04 -16.35 44.14
C PRO A 7 -17.45 -15.44 45.23
N ALA A 8 -16.23 -14.95 44.97
CA ALA A 8 -15.52 -13.97 45.82
C ALA A 8 -16.00 -12.55 45.51
N GLU A 9 -16.16 -11.76 46.57
CA GLU A 9 -16.57 -10.35 46.56
C GLU A 9 -15.44 -9.40 46.03
N PRO A 10 -15.79 -8.24 45.50
CA PRO A 10 -14.82 -7.28 44.98
C PRO A 10 -14.25 -6.39 46.06
N SER A 11 -12.92 -6.26 46.08
CA SER A 11 -12.17 -5.35 46.96
C SER A 11 -12.23 -3.92 46.47
N THR A 12 -12.46 -3.02 47.41
CA THR A 12 -12.56 -1.57 47.29
C THR A 12 -11.23 -0.91 46.98
N GLU A 13 -11.25 0.04 46.03
CA GLU A 13 -10.18 1.00 45.73
C GLU A 13 -9.89 1.99 46.89
N PRO A 14 -8.70 2.55 46.96
CA PRO A 14 -8.50 3.85 47.56
C PRO A 14 -8.22 4.94 46.48
N THR A 15 -9.10 5.93 46.47
CA THR A 15 -8.93 7.23 45.85
C THR A 15 -7.68 7.96 46.33
N ASN A 16 -6.81 8.36 45.40
CA ASN A 16 -5.74 9.32 45.70
C ASN A 16 -5.92 10.57 44.82
N THR A 17 -6.36 11.64 45.50
CA THR A 17 -6.53 13.00 45.01
C THR A 17 -5.20 13.73 45.20
N SER A 18 -4.52 14.11 44.12
CA SER A 18 -3.47 15.11 44.17
C SER A 18 -3.74 16.18 43.13
N ARG A 19 -4.18 17.35 43.63
CA ARG A 19 -4.21 18.62 42.93
C ARG A 19 -2.76 19.09 42.72
N HIS A 20 -2.41 19.44 41.50
CA HIS A 20 -1.34 20.37 41.19
C HIS A 20 -1.90 21.54 40.39
N ASP A 21 -1.92 22.70 41.07
CA ASP A 21 -2.01 24.02 40.47
C ASP A 21 -0.69 24.31 39.77
N ASP A 22 -0.72 24.65 38.49
CA ASP A 22 0.39 25.32 37.81
C ASP A 22 -0.10 26.54 37.04
N THR A 23 0.33 27.66 37.55
CA THR A 23 0.05 29.03 37.15
C THR A 23 0.73 29.39 35.84
N PHE A 24 -0.05 29.79 34.85
CA PHE A 24 0.42 30.36 33.60
C PHE A 24 0.97 31.78 33.81
N HIS A 25 2.21 32.03 33.41
CA HIS A 25 2.75 33.38 33.19
C HIS A 25 2.94 33.65 31.70
N PRO A 26 2.42 34.80 31.21
CA PRO A 26 2.69 35.21 29.83
C PRO A 26 3.93 36.14 29.77
N TYR A 27 4.89 35.81 28.93
CA TYR A 27 5.96 36.72 28.55
C TYR A 27 5.59 37.47 27.26
N SER A 28 5.31 38.78 27.43
CA SER A 28 5.33 39.78 26.37
C SER A 28 6.74 40.33 26.24
N THR A 29 7.31 40.35 25.04
CA THR A 29 8.32 41.37 24.69
C THR A 29 8.15 41.77 23.22
N SER A 30 7.67 43.02 23.09
CA SER A 30 7.72 43.80 21.85
C SER A 30 9.17 44.23 21.59
N SER A 31 9.63 44.12 20.36
CA SER A 31 10.77 44.87 19.87
C SER A 31 10.53 45.31 18.45
N THR A 32 10.17 46.59 18.34
CA THR A 32 10.12 47.37 17.11
C THR A 32 11.54 47.77 16.74
N SER A 33 12.01 47.46 15.55
CA SER A 33 13.16 48.10 14.96
C SER A 33 12.84 48.55 13.53
N HIS A 34 12.76 49.85 13.38
CA HIS A 34 12.82 50.58 12.11
C HIS A 34 14.12 50.24 11.39
N PHE A 35 14.04 49.93 10.11
CA PHE A 35 15.18 50.09 9.20
C PHE A 35 14.78 50.73 7.90
N ASP A 36 15.61 51.63 7.54
CA ASP A 36 15.62 52.69 6.58
C ASP A 36 15.63 52.23 5.12
N SER A 37 14.96 52.99 4.27
CA SER A 37 14.89 52.79 2.82
C SER A 37 16.15 53.35 2.16
N SER A 38 16.90 52.50 1.48
CA SER A 38 17.90 52.94 0.49
C SER A 38 17.73 52.17 -0.80
N LEU A 39 17.28 52.88 -1.83
CA LEU A 39 17.19 52.46 -3.22
C LEU A 39 18.60 52.15 -3.77
N SER A 40 18.80 50.94 -4.25
CA SER A 40 19.86 50.60 -5.18
C SER A 40 19.38 49.56 -6.16
N THR A 41 19.16 49.94 -7.39
CA THR A 41 18.92 49.06 -8.55
C THR A 41 20.15 48.22 -8.84
N PRO A 42 20.03 46.88 -8.97
CA PRO A 42 21.04 46.08 -9.64
C PRO A 42 20.61 45.73 -11.07
N ARG A 43 21.54 45.91 -11.94
CA ARG A 43 21.60 45.57 -13.34
C ARG A 43 21.12 44.15 -13.60
N THR A 44 20.25 44.02 -14.58
CA THR A 44 19.86 42.81 -15.25
C THR A 44 21.07 42.13 -15.92
N SER A 45 21.64 41.13 -15.30
CA SER A 45 22.47 40.13 -15.97
C SER A 45 21.63 38.86 -16.14
N SER A 46 21.15 38.69 -17.35
CA SER A 46 20.51 37.48 -17.83
C SER A 46 21.54 36.34 -17.81
N ILE A 47 21.62 35.60 -16.72
CA ILE A 47 22.26 34.28 -16.70
C ILE A 47 21.22 33.28 -17.11
N SER A 48 21.20 32.90 -18.38
CA SER A 48 20.55 31.73 -18.88
C SER A 48 21.20 30.51 -18.22
N ARG A 49 20.69 30.12 -17.05
CA ARG A 49 20.93 28.79 -16.51
C ARG A 49 19.92 27.84 -17.17
N SER A 50 20.27 27.35 -18.37
CA SER A 50 19.79 26.06 -18.83
C SER A 50 20.43 24.97 -17.97
N GLY A 51 20.05 24.92 -16.70
CA GLY A 51 20.22 23.78 -15.85
C GLY A 51 19.12 22.81 -16.25
N SER A 52 19.44 21.76 -16.98
CA SER A 52 18.61 20.56 -17.01
C SER A 52 18.44 20.10 -15.56
N ILE A 53 17.32 20.48 -14.95
CA ILE A 53 16.88 19.88 -13.67
C ILE A 53 16.79 18.38 -13.98
N SER A 54 17.70 17.61 -13.42
CA SER A 54 17.67 16.16 -13.47
C SER A 54 16.27 15.72 -13.06
N ARG A 55 15.53 15.09 -13.98
CA ARG A 55 14.22 14.49 -13.74
C ARG A 55 14.26 13.29 -12.76
N SER A 56 15.35 13.17 -11.99
CA SER A 56 15.59 12.06 -11.06
C SER A 56 14.71 12.06 -9.82
N ASP A 57 14.03 13.19 -9.51
CA ASP A 57 13.23 13.31 -8.29
C ASP A 57 11.72 13.11 -8.50
N ASP A 58 11.31 12.85 -9.74
CA ASP A 58 9.90 12.63 -10.07
C ASP A 58 9.60 11.13 -10.03
N ASP A 59 8.97 10.68 -8.93
CA ASP A 59 8.47 9.32 -8.79
C ASP A 59 6.98 9.30 -9.14
N PRO A 60 6.62 9.01 -10.41
CA PRO A 60 5.25 9.15 -10.89
C PRO A 60 4.31 8.13 -10.24
N LEU A 61 4.81 7.01 -9.73
CA LEU A 61 3.99 6.01 -9.07
C LEU A 61 3.48 6.52 -7.71
N LEU A 62 4.32 7.24 -6.95
CA LEU A 62 3.91 7.82 -5.67
C LEU A 62 2.79 8.86 -5.84
N GLY A 63 2.71 9.53 -6.99
CA GLY A 63 1.64 10.48 -7.30
C GLY A 63 0.24 9.86 -7.47
N ILE A 64 0.16 8.53 -7.63
CA ILE A 64 -1.11 7.79 -7.76
C ILE A 64 -1.60 7.28 -6.40
N LEU A 65 -0.69 7.10 -5.44
CA LEU A 65 -1.00 6.46 -4.17
C LEU A 65 -1.86 7.37 -3.27
N PRO A 66 -2.75 6.78 -2.44
CA PRO A 66 -3.53 7.55 -1.49
C PRO A 66 -2.64 8.20 -0.43
N THR A 67 -3.10 9.33 0.08
CA THR A 67 -2.44 10.11 1.11
C THR A 67 -3.31 10.28 2.35
N ALA A 68 -2.75 10.78 3.44
CA ALA A 68 -3.51 11.09 4.65
C ALA A 68 -4.61 12.15 4.45
N ALA A 69 -4.52 12.96 3.39
CA ALA A 69 -5.54 13.97 3.05
C ALA A 69 -6.79 13.37 2.37
N ASP A 70 -6.71 12.13 1.88
CA ASP A 70 -7.77 11.47 1.11
C ASP A 70 -8.79 10.78 2.03
N ALA A 71 -9.44 11.54 2.93
CA ALA A 71 -10.40 11.03 3.90
C ALA A 71 -11.86 11.06 3.44
N ASP A 72 -12.19 11.89 2.43
CA ASP A 72 -13.56 12.31 2.13
C ASP A 72 -14.37 11.27 1.35
N ARG A 73 -13.72 10.29 0.74
CA ARG A 73 -14.38 9.28 -0.09
C ARG A 73 -13.68 7.93 0.01
N PRO A 74 -14.41 6.83 -0.30
CA PRO A 74 -13.77 5.54 -0.46
C PRO A 74 -12.84 5.56 -1.69
N TRP A 75 -11.63 5.02 -1.51
CA TRP A 75 -10.70 4.72 -2.57
C TRP A 75 -10.77 3.27 -2.99
N LEU A 76 -11.13 2.39 -2.03
CA LEU A 76 -11.29 0.97 -2.25
C LEU A 76 -12.52 0.46 -1.52
N VAL A 77 -13.34 -0.34 -2.20
CA VAL A 77 -14.36 -1.18 -1.60
C VAL A 77 -14.03 -2.63 -1.92
N TRP A 78 -13.79 -3.41 -0.89
CA TRP A 78 -13.51 -4.84 -0.98
C TRP A 78 -14.78 -5.66 -0.78
N TYR A 79 -15.00 -6.65 -1.64
CA TYR A 79 -16.07 -7.63 -1.51
C TYR A 79 -15.51 -9.05 -1.53
N SER A 80 -15.85 -9.84 -0.53
CA SER A 80 -15.79 -11.29 -0.52
C SER A 80 -17.18 -11.87 -0.28
N PRO A 81 -17.39 -13.21 -0.34
CA PRO A 81 -18.70 -13.79 -0.04
C PRO A 81 -19.28 -13.36 1.30
N ASP A 82 -18.43 -13.16 2.30
CA ASP A 82 -18.81 -12.94 3.69
C ASP A 82 -18.57 -11.50 4.19
N GLU A 83 -17.88 -10.66 3.38
CA GLU A 83 -17.42 -9.34 3.83
C GLU A 83 -17.64 -8.25 2.77
N ARG A 84 -18.00 -7.05 3.25
CA ARG A 84 -17.84 -5.80 2.52
C ARG A 84 -17.06 -4.83 3.38
N ILE A 85 -15.94 -4.36 2.89
CA ILE A 85 -15.09 -3.40 3.58
C ILE A 85 -14.86 -2.19 2.69
N GLU A 86 -15.07 -1.02 3.27
CA GLU A 86 -14.84 0.26 2.61
C GLU A 86 -13.64 0.95 3.24
N LEU A 87 -12.67 1.34 2.42
CA LEU A 87 -11.43 1.97 2.84
C LEU A 87 -11.29 3.33 2.16
N THR A 88 -11.22 4.39 2.97
CA THR A 88 -10.85 5.73 2.48
C THR A 88 -9.37 5.77 2.09
N GLY A 89 -8.97 6.77 1.33
CA GLY A 89 -7.54 6.97 1.01
C GLY A 89 -6.71 7.18 2.27
N HIS A 90 -7.25 7.86 3.27
CA HIS A 90 -6.61 8.02 4.58
C HIS A 90 -6.30 6.66 5.24
N VAL A 91 -7.30 5.76 5.32
CA VAL A 91 -7.11 4.44 5.93
C VAL A 91 -6.11 3.59 5.14
N LEU A 92 -6.16 3.62 3.80
CA LEU A 92 -5.19 2.94 2.95
C LEU A 92 -3.78 3.49 3.15
N SER A 93 -3.63 4.83 3.22
CA SER A 93 -2.33 5.46 3.45
C SER A 93 -1.74 5.13 4.82
N MET A 94 -2.59 5.06 5.86
CA MET A 94 -2.20 4.63 7.20
C MET A 94 -1.66 3.19 7.20
N TRP A 95 -2.38 2.24 6.60
CA TRP A 95 -1.91 0.86 6.49
C TRP A 95 -0.63 0.74 5.67
N ALA A 96 -0.53 1.48 4.55
CA ALA A 96 0.69 1.52 3.75
C ALA A 96 1.88 2.09 4.53
N ALA A 97 1.67 3.15 5.32
CA ALA A 97 2.70 3.75 6.17
C ALA A 97 3.19 2.79 7.25
N LYS A 98 2.29 2.10 7.95
CA LYS A 98 2.63 1.08 8.95
C LYS A 98 3.40 -0.08 8.33
N THR A 99 2.96 -0.58 7.17
CA THR A 99 3.65 -1.63 6.40
C THR A 99 5.05 -1.17 5.98
N ALA A 100 5.18 0.07 5.49
CA ALA A 100 6.48 0.64 5.14
C ALA A 100 7.40 0.77 6.36
N GLY A 101 6.85 1.12 7.53
CA GLY A 101 7.55 1.17 8.80
C GLY A 101 8.14 -0.19 9.18
N LEU A 102 7.32 -1.25 9.15
CA LEU A 102 7.77 -2.64 9.39
C LEU A 102 8.87 -3.03 8.39
N LEU A 103 8.63 -2.86 7.09
CA LEU A 103 9.60 -3.22 6.06
C LEU A 103 10.92 -2.46 6.22
N SER A 104 10.87 -1.19 6.58
CA SER A 104 12.07 -0.37 6.79
C SER A 104 12.87 -0.83 8.01
N ALA A 105 12.19 -1.27 9.07
CA ALA A 105 12.81 -1.75 10.30
C ALA A 105 13.46 -3.14 10.11
N GLU A 106 12.74 -4.06 9.46
CA GLU A 106 13.11 -5.47 9.42
C GLU A 106 13.88 -5.86 8.15
N ALA A 107 13.54 -5.26 6.98
CA ALA A 107 14.13 -5.60 5.69
C ALA A 107 15.06 -4.51 5.12
N GLY A 108 15.17 -3.37 5.82
CA GLY A 108 16.05 -2.28 5.42
C GLY A 108 15.49 -1.38 4.32
N GLY A 109 16.37 -0.54 3.74
CA GLY A 109 15.95 0.43 2.72
C GLY A 109 15.80 -0.18 1.33
N ARG A 110 14.72 0.17 0.62
CA ARG A 110 14.40 -0.27 -0.75
C ARG A 110 14.33 -1.79 -0.91
N PRO A 111 13.56 -2.50 -0.07
CA PRO A 111 13.52 -3.95 -0.07
C PRO A 111 12.89 -4.52 -1.34
N ARG A 112 13.30 -5.73 -1.69
CA ARG A 112 12.62 -6.61 -2.63
C ARG A 112 11.63 -7.44 -1.85
N VAL A 113 10.34 -7.20 -2.03
CA VAL A 113 9.29 -7.83 -1.24
C VAL A 113 8.50 -8.80 -2.11
N HIS A 114 8.60 -10.09 -1.81
CA HIS A 114 7.76 -11.11 -2.41
C HIS A 114 6.38 -11.08 -1.77
N VAL A 115 5.35 -10.82 -2.58
CA VAL A 115 3.95 -10.75 -2.15
C VAL A 115 3.18 -11.91 -2.76
N ALA A 116 2.94 -12.94 -1.94
CA ALA A 116 2.20 -14.17 -2.28
C ALA A 116 0.84 -14.19 -1.57
N LEU A 117 0.11 -13.09 -1.70
CA LEU A 117 -1.24 -12.93 -1.15
C LEU A 117 -2.28 -13.05 -2.27
N GLU A 118 -3.45 -13.58 -1.92
CA GLU A 118 -4.61 -13.53 -2.81
C GLU A 118 -5.00 -12.07 -3.11
N PRO A 119 -5.65 -11.81 -4.28
CA PRO A 119 -6.15 -10.48 -4.62
C PRO A 119 -7.04 -9.95 -3.50
N GLY A 120 -6.68 -8.83 -2.90
CA GLY A 120 -7.42 -8.23 -1.80
C GLY A 120 -6.77 -6.92 -1.33
N TRP A 121 -7.45 -6.24 -0.41
CA TRP A 121 -6.97 -4.97 0.12
C TRP A 121 -5.63 -5.12 0.87
N ARG A 122 -5.40 -6.27 1.53
CA ARG A 122 -4.12 -6.52 2.22
C ARG A 122 -2.96 -6.68 1.23
N ALA A 123 -3.14 -7.44 0.14
CA ALA A 123 -2.12 -7.54 -0.91
C ALA A 123 -1.75 -6.16 -1.47
N LEU A 124 -2.77 -5.31 -1.65
CA LEU A 124 -2.57 -3.94 -2.11
C LEU A 124 -1.75 -3.13 -1.11
N THR A 125 -2.08 -3.15 0.19
CA THR A 125 -1.35 -2.36 1.21
C THR A 125 0.11 -2.80 1.34
N TRP A 126 0.44 -4.07 1.16
CA TRP A 126 1.82 -4.54 1.11
C TRP A 126 2.58 -4.02 -0.11
N CYS A 127 1.92 -3.93 -1.27
CA CYS A 127 2.52 -3.28 -2.44
C CYS A 127 2.77 -1.78 -2.20
N LEU A 128 1.75 -1.07 -1.66
CA LEU A 128 1.87 0.36 -1.35
C LEU A 128 3.00 0.62 -0.36
N GLY A 129 3.07 -0.14 0.74
CA GLY A 129 4.13 -0.04 1.74
C GLY A 129 5.51 -0.27 1.13
N THR A 130 5.66 -1.28 0.28
CA THR A 130 6.89 -1.55 -0.45
C THR A 130 7.30 -0.36 -1.34
N TRP A 131 6.35 0.24 -2.06
CA TRP A 131 6.66 1.39 -2.91
C TRP A 131 6.98 2.65 -2.12
N LEU A 132 6.38 2.84 -0.95
CA LEU A 132 6.73 3.94 -0.04
C LEU A 132 8.19 3.84 0.46
N THR A 133 8.72 2.63 0.66
CA THR A 133 10.14 2.44 1.01
C THR A 133 11.10 2.60 -0.18
N GLY A 134 10.58 2.89 -1.39
CA GLY A 134 11.37 2.92 -2.63
C GLY A 134 11.75 1.52 -3.13
N GLY A 135 11.19 0.48 -2.53
CA GLY A 135 11.39 -0.92 -2.87
C GLY A 135 10.67 -1.39 -4.13
N ARG A 136 10.85 -2.68 -4.47
CA ARG A 136 10.15 -3.36 -5.56
C ARG A 136 9.36 -4.56 -5.06
N VAL A 137 8.20 -4.78 -5.65
CA VAL A 137 7.32 -5.93 -5.38
C VAL A 137 7.67 -7.07 -6.34
N LEU A 138 7.75 -8.28 -5.82
CA LEU A 138 7.87 -9.51 -6.59
C LEU A 138 6.55 -10.28 -6.44
N MET A 139 5.89 -10.62 -7.54
CA MET A 139 4.63 -11.37 -7.52
C MET A 139 4.72 -12.62 -8.37
N GLY A 140 4.21 -13.71 -7.83
CA GLY A 140 4.19 -15.03 -8.47
C GLY A 140 4.63 -16.13 -7.50
N PRO A 141 4.81 -17.37 -8.00
CA PRO A 141 5.22 -18.48 -7.16
C PRO A 141 6.63 -18.25 -6.56
N ALA A 142 6.82 -18.66 -5.31
CA ALA A 142 8.13 -18.58 -4.65
C ALA A 142 9.20 -19.53 -5.26
N ALA A 143 8.77 -20.58 -5.96
CA ALA A 143 9.67 -21.59 -6.52
C ALA A 143 10.76 -21.06 -7.50
N PRO A 144 10.55 -20.01 -8.31
CA PRO A 144 11.61 -19.41 -9.12
C PRO A 144 12.60 -18.57 -8.32
N LEU A 145 12.22 -18.14 -7.09
CA LEU A 145 13.08 -17.32 -6.23
C LEU A 145 14.19 -18.19 -5.63
N GLY A 146 15.45 -17.81 -5.89
CA GLY A 146 16.62 -18.60 -5.48
C GLY A 146 17.08 -19.62 -6.53
N ALA A 147 16.44 -19.70 -7.71
CA ALA A 147 17.05 -20.34 -8.87
C ALA A 147 18.26 -19.50 -9.36
N ALA A 148 19.23 -20.14 -9.99
CA ALA A 148 20.47 -19.47 -10.41
C ALA A 148 20.16 -18.19 -11.22
N GLY A 149 20.48 -17.03 -10.67
CA GLY A 149 20.28 -15.72 -11.27
C GLY A 149 19.01 -14.96 -10.87
N ALA A 150 18.10 -15.54 -10.07
CA ALA A 150 17.01 -14.79 -9.50
C ALA A 150 17.44 -14.16 -8.16
N ASP A 151 17.20 -12.86 -8.02
CA ASP A 151 17.44 -12.16 -6.76
C ASP A 151 16.56 -12.73 -5.64
N GLU A 152 17.17 -13.12 -4.53
CA GLU A 152 16.44 -13.51 -3.33
C GLU A 152 15.67 -12.31 -2.76
N PRO A 153 14.42 -12.48 -2.30
CA PRO A 153 13.68 -11.40 -1.68
C PRO A 153 14.25 -11.06 -0.29
N ASP A 154 14.24 -9.78 0.04
CA ASP A 154 14.61 -9.31 1.39
C ASP A 154 13.47 -9.62 2.38
N ALA A 155 12.22 -9.56 1.92
CA ALA A 155 11.05 -9.99 2.68
C ALA A 155 10.09 -10.85 1.82
N SER A 156 9.38 -11.77 2.47
CA SER A 156 8.31 -12.57 1.84
C SER A 156 7.05 -12.54 2.69
N VAL A 157 5.95 -12.21 2.04
CA VAL A 157 4.64 -12.00 2.66
C VAL A 157 3.63 -12.93 2.02
N ALA A 158 2.95 -13.75 2.81
CA ALA A 158 2.00 -14.74 2.32
C ALA A 158 0.81 -14.92 3.27
N ASP A 159 -0.27 -15.49 2.75
CA ASP A 159 -1.45 -15.88 3.54
C ASP A 159 -1.43 -17.36 3.98
N ARG A 160 -0.33 -18.06 3.69
CA ARG A 160 -0.06 -19.44 4.09
C ARG A 160 1.44 -19.72 4.09
N GLN A 161 1.89 -20.56 4.99
CA GLN A 161 3.32 -20.80 5.20
C GLN A 161 4.01 -21.36 3.94
N GLU A 162 3.35 -22.20 3.17
CA GLU A 162 3.91 -22.86 1.99
C GLU A 162 4.18 -21.90 0.83
N ALA A 163 3.58 -20.71 0.87
CA ALA A 163 3.77 -19.67 -0.13
C ALA A 163 4.90 -18.70 0.22
N LEU A 164 5.45 -18.77 1.44
CA LEU A 164 6.62 -17.97 1.82
C LEU A 164 7.85 -18.38 1.03
N ALA A 165 8.63 -17.41 0.60
CA ALA A 165 9.94 -17.67 0.02
C ALA A 165 10.90 -18.12 1.14
N PRO A 166 11.47 -19.35 1.06
CA PRO A 166 12.17 -19.95 2.21
C PRO A 166 13.51 -19.26 2.55
N ARG A 167 14.06 -18.47 1.61
CA ARG A 167 15.33 -17.74 1.79
C ARG A 167 15.15 -16.25 2.00
N ALA A 168 13.91 -15.76 2.13
CA ALA A 168 13.68 -14.37 2.49
C ALA A 168 14.25 -14.08 3.88
N GLY A 169 14.93 -12.94 4.01
CA GLY A 169 15.50 -12.52 5.30
C GLY A 169 14.42 -12.26 6.35
N VAL A 170 13.26 -11.77 5.91
CA VAL A 170 12.06 -11.54 6.73
C VAL A 170 10.90 -12.33 6.15
N GLN A 171 10.16 -13.03 6.98
CA GLN A 171 8.96 -13.78 6.59
C GLN A 171 7.75 -13.27 7.38
N VAL A 172 6.64 -13.05 6.69
CA VAL A 172 5.43 -12.48 7.30
C VAL A 172 4.21 -13.30 6.89
N LEU A 173 3.40 -13.71 7.84
CA LEU A 173 2.11 -14.34 7.59
C LEU A 173 0.98 -13.34 7.83
N VAL A 174 0.12 -13.18 6.83
CA VAL A 174 -0.99 -12.23 6.83
C VAL A 174 -2.30 -13.00 6.89
N PRO A 175 -3.17 -12.76 7.88
CA PRO A 175 -4.45 -13.44 7.97
C PRO A 175 -5.36 -13.05 6.79
N ARG A 176 -6.15 -14.01 6.30
CA ARG A 176 -7.09 -13.78 5.18
C ARG A 176 -8.30 -12.94 5.58
N ALA A 177 -8.81 -13.16 6.81
CA ALA A 177 -9.96 -12.41 7.30
C ALA A 177 -9.61 -10.93 7.43
N SER A 178 -10.43 -10.08 6.84
CA SER A 178 -10.12 -8.63 6.72
C SER A 178 -10.09 -7.92 8.07
N LEU A 179 -10.89 -8.36 9.03
CA LEU A 179 -10.98 -7.78 10.38
C LEU A 179 -10.14 -8.54 11.42
N ALA A 180 -9.32 -9.50 11.00
CA ALA A 180 -8.41 -10.17 11.92
C ALA A 180 -7.43 -9.18 12.53
N THR A 181 -7.21 -9.31 13.83
CA THR A 181 -6.27 -8.48 14.61
C THR A 181 -4.88 -9.11 14.73
N GLY A 182 -4.71 -10.33 14.21
CA GLY A 182 -3.47 -11.08 14.18
C GLY A 182 -3.66 -12.41 13.48
N TRP A 183 -2.56 -13.16 13.33
CA TRP A 183 -2.56 -14.50 12.76
C TRP A 183 -3.31 -15.49 13.66
N ASP A 184 -4.12 -16.35 13.04
CA ASP A 184 -4.84 -17.40 13.77
C ASP A 184 -3.96 -18.65 13.93
N GLY A 185 -3.62 -18.95 15.19
CA GLY A 185 -2.78 -20.09 15.54
C GLY A 185 -1.31 -19.72 15.82
N ALA A 186 -0.47 -20.76 15.89
CA ALA A 186 0.96 -20.59 16.17
C ALA A 186 1.72 -20.10 14.92
N LEU A 187 2.50 -19.05 15.07
CA LEU A 187 3.46 -18.64 14.05
C LEU A 187 4.70 -19.54 14.08
N PRO A 188 5.27 -19.90 12.93
CA PRO A 188 6.59 -20.50 12.88
C PRO A 188 7.64 -19.61 13.53
N PRO A 189 8.74 -20.17 14.04
CA PRO A 189 9.83 -19.39 14.61
C PRO A 189 10.34 -18.32 13.62
N LEU A 190 10.55 -17.10 14.10
CA LEU A 190 11.05 -15.93 13.35
C LEU A 190 10.11 -15.41 12.23
N VAL A 191 8.90 -15.93 12.12
CA VAL A 191 7.89 -15.42 11.20
C VAL A 191 7.06 -14.35 11.92
N LEU A 192 6.92 -13.20 11.30
CA LEU A 192 6.17 -12.07 11.82
C LEU A 192 4.66 -12.21 11.53
N ASP A 193 3.85 -11.59 12.38
CA ASP A 193 2.42 -11.43 12.19
C ASP A 193 2.15 -10.18 11.34
N GLY A 194 1.57 -10.36 10.15
CA GLY A 194 1.28 -9.29 9.21
C GLY A 194 0.21 -8.28 9.64
N VAL A 195 -0.32 -8.42 10.85
CA VAL A 195 -1.22 -7.44 11.48
C VAL A 195 -0.66 -7.00 12.82
N ALA A 196 -0.39 -7.92 13.75
CA ALA A 196 0.04 -7.58 15.10
C ALA A 196 1.40 -6.86 15.10
N ASP A 197 2.36 -7.27 14.26
CA ASP A 197 3.66 -6.63 14.15
C ASP A 197 3.63 -5.37 13.25
N VAL A 198 2.64 -5.22 12.37
CA VAL A 198 2.45 -4.00 11.55
C VAL A 198 1.82 -2.87 12.38
N MET A 199 0.85 -3.19 13.24
CA MET A 199 0.06 -2.20 13.99
C MET A 199 0.85 -1.22 14.86
N PRO A 200 1.96 -1.60 15.52
CA PRO A 200 2.75 -0.68 16.35
C PRO A 200 3.48 0.41 15.56
N HIS A 201 3.65 0.25 14.25
CA HIS A 201 4.35 1.25 13.43
C HIS A 201 3.52 2.53 13.25
N PRO A 202 4.18 3.69 13.05
CA PRO A 202 3.52 4.98 12.86
C PRO A 202 2.53 5.01 11.69
N ASP A 203 1.46 5.78 11.81
CA ASP A 203 0.45 6.01 10.78
C ASP A 203 0.94 6.88 9.61
N ALA A 204 2.14 7.43 9.71
CA ALA A 204 2.78 8.25 8.71
C ALA A 204 4.17 7.73 8.37
N PHE A 205 4.52 7.75 7.10
CA PHE A 205 5.83 7.37 6.57
C PHE A 205 6.27 8.38 5.52
N ALA A 206 7.52 8.85 5.60
CA ALA A 206 8.10 9.73 4.59
C ALA A 206 8.52 8.90 3.37
N PRO A 207 7.85 9.02 2.21
CA PRO A 207 8.15 8.18 1.06
C PRO A 207 9.58 8.37 0.55
N VAL A 208 10.26 7.25 0.29
CA VAL A 208 11.56 7.25 -0.37
C VAL A 208 11.35 7.40 -1.87
N ARG A 209 11.56 8.61 -2.39
CA ARG A 209 11.43 8.89 -3.84
C ARG A 209 12.53 8.17 -4.62
N THR A 210 12.16 7.67 -5.78
CA THR A 210 13.09 7.02 -6.72
C THR A 210 12.75 7.47 -8.14
N GLY A 211 13.71 7.34 -9.07
CA GLY A 211 13.46 7.71 -10.47
C GLY A 211 12.42 6.81 -11.15
N ALA A 212 11.77 7.34 -12.17
CA ALA A 212 10.74 6.65 -12.95
C ALA A 212 11.22 5.32 -13.58
N GLU A 213 12.52 5.20 -13.84
CA GLU A 213 13.17 4.03 -14.43
C GLU A 213 13.37 2.86 -13.45
N ARG A 214 13.21 3.11 -12.14
CA ARG A 214 13.41 2.05 -11.13
C ARG A 214 12.28 1.03 -11.20
N THR A 215 12.66 -0.26 -11.17
CA THR A 215 11.69 -1.36 -11.11
C THR A 215 10.79 -1.22 -9.89
N ALA A 216 9.48 -1.24 -10.09
CA ALA A 216 8.46 -1.21 -9.06
C ALA A 216 7.80 -2.58 -8.84
N LEU A 217 7.64 -3.35 -9.94
CA LEU A 217 6.98 -4.65 -9.93
C LEU A 217 7.72 -5.62 -10.83
N THR A 218 7.97 -6.81 -10.31
CA THR A 218 8.50 -7.96 -11.05
C THR A 218 7.45 -9.08 -11.01
N LEU A 219 7.02 -9.55 -12.17
CA LEU A 219 6.14 -10.72 -12.30
C LEU A 219 6.98 -11.96 -12.55
N LEU A 220 6.81 -12.96 -11.68
CA LEU A 220 7.46 -14.25 -11.77
C LEU A 220 6.50 -15.23 -12.48
N ALA A 221 6.80 -15.64 -13.70
CA ALA A 221 5.93 -16.53 -14.47
C ALA A 221 6.75 -17.43 -15.39
N GLY A 222 6.38 -18.71 -15.49
CA GLY A 222 6.86 -19.63 -16.53
C GLY A 222 8.38 -19.80 -16.64
N GLY A 223 9.13 -19.56 -15.57
CA GLY A 223 10.61 -19.66 -15.57
C GLY A 223 11.31 -18.36 -15.98
N GLY A 224 10.58 -17.24 -16.11
CA GLY A 224 11.11 -15.90 -16.38
C GLY A 224 10.59 -14.86 -15.40
N ALA A 225 11.19 -13.69 -15.42
CA ALA A 225 10.75 -12.51 -14.70
C ALA A 225 10.46 -11.38 -15.69
N VAL A 226 9.36 -10.65 -15.47
CA VAL A 226 8.99 -9.49 -16.27
C VAL A 226 8.94 -8.28 -15.34
N ASP A 227 9.84 -7.35 -15.57
CA ASP A 227 9.93 -6.12 -14.80
C ASP A 227 9.02 -5.04 -15.35
N SER A 228 8.50 -4.22 -14.46
CA SER A 228 7.83 -2.95 -14.77
C SER A 228 8.40 -1.87 -13.89
N SER A 229 8.87 -0.80 -14.52
CA SER A 229 9.37 0.38 -13.82
C SER A 229 8.22 1.20 -13.20
N ARG A 230 8.56 2.14 -12.34
CA ARG A 230 7.59 3.08 -11.75
C ARG A 230 6.90 3.92 -12.81
N GLY A 231 7.66 4.37 -13.81
CA GLY A 231 7.14 5.12 -14.94
C GLY A 231 6.21 4.29 -15.83
N GLU A 232 6.57 3.04 -16.11
CA GLU A 232 5.74 2.13 -16.89
C GLU A 232 4.41 1.81 -16.19
N LEU A 233 4.43 1.52 -14.87
CA LEU A 233 3.19 1.29 -14.12
C LEU A 233 2.30 2.53 -14.11
N ALA A 234 2.86 3.72 -13.91
CA ALA A 234 2.09 4.96 -13.94
C ALA A 234 1.52 5.26 -15.34
N ALA A 235 2.30 5.05 -16.40
CA ALA A 235 1.84 5.22 -17.77
C ALA A 235 0.76 4.20 -18.14
N GLU A 236 0.90 2.94 -17.73
CA GLU A 236 -0.12 1.90 -17.91
C GLU A 236 -1.42 2.26 -17.18
N ALA A 237 -1.31 2.74 -15.94
CA ALA A 237 -2.46 3.19 -15.16
C ALA A 237 -3.18 4.35 -15.85
N ALA A 238 -2.46 5.35 -16.33
CA ALA A 238 -3.02 6.49 -17.08
C ALA A 238 -3.69 6.06 -18.40
N ALA A 239 -3.06 5.18 -19.16
CA ALA A 239 -3.63 4.64 -20.40
C ALA A 239 -4.89 3.82 -20.16
N SER A 240 -4.95 3.08 -19.04
CA SER A 240 -6.11 2.26 -18.69
C SER A 240 -7.23 3.08 -18.06
N ALA A 241 -6.92 4.16 -17.34
CA ALA A 241 -7.89 5.08 -16.75
C ALA A 241 -8.81 5.72 -17.81
N SER A 242 -8.30 5.96 -19.02
CA SER A 242 -9.10 6.54 -20.11
C SER A 242 -10.27 5.64 -20.53
N ALA A 243 -10.17 4.31 -20.36
CA ALA A 243 -11.24 3.37 -20.69
C ALA A 243 -12.43 3.44 -19.72
N ALA A 244 -12.22 3.99 -18.52
CA ALA A 244 -13.25 4.18 -17.49
C ALA A 244 -13.50 5.67 -17.20
N ALA A 245 -13.18 6.55 -18.15
CA ALA A 245 -13.29 7.99 -17.98
C ALA A 245 -14.71 8.41 -17.55
N GLY A 246 -14.81 9.17 -16.45
CA GLY A 246 -16.07 9.63 -15.88
C GLY A 246 -16.80 8.62 -14.99
N ALA A 247 -16.30 7.40 -14.85
CA ALA A 247 -16.84 6.45 -13.89
C ALA A 247 -16.52 6.88 -12.44
N ARG A 248 -17.52 6.82 -11.56
CA ARG A 248 -17.33 7.08 -10.12
C ARG A 248 -16.68 5.89 -9.40
N ALA A 249 -16.95 4.70 -9.87
CA ALA A 249 -16.41 3.46 -9.35
C ALA A 249 -16.14 2.46 -10.48
N VAL A 250 -15.12 1.64 -10.31
CA VAL A 250 -14.65 0.64 -11.28
C VAL A 250 -14.61 -0.72 -10.64
N LEU A 251 -15.34 -1.68 -11.21
CA LEU A 251 -15.33 -3.07 -10.74
C LEU A 251 -14.06 -3.78 -11.21
N VAL A 252 -13.30 -4.28 -10.25
CA VAL A 252 -12.07 -5.04 -10.46
C VAL A 252 -12.30 -6.47 -9.99
N ARG A 253 -12.39 -7.41 -10.94
CA ARG A 253 -12.49 -8.84 -10.68
C ARG A 253 -11.49 -9.57 -11.55
N VAL A 254 -10.37 -9.97 -10.97
CA VAL A 254 -9.24 -10.58 -11.67
C VAL A 254 -8.65 -11.73 -10.87
N PRO A 255 -8.07 -12.73 -11.53
CA PRO A 255 -7.66 -13.98 -10.87
C PRO A 255 -6.35 -13.86 -10.07
N ASP A 256 -5.58 -12.80 -10.26
CA ASP A 256 -4.28 -12.65 -9.62
C ASP A 256 -4.05 -11.23 -9.07
N ALA A 257 -3.24 -11.16 -8.01
CA ALA A 257 -2.97 -9.92 -7.29
C ALA A 257 -2.26 -8.88 -8.14
N ALA A 258 -1.41 -9.27 -9.08
CA ALA A 258 -0.68 -8.33 -9.93
C ALA A 258 -1.62 -7.58 -10.88
N ARG A 259 -2.58 -8.29 -11.48
CA ARG A 259 -3.63 -7.66 -12.29
C ARG A 259 -4.56 -6.81 -11.45
N ALA A 260 -4.88 -7.26 -10.22
CA ALA A 260 -5.70 -6.49 -9.29
C ALA A 260 -5.05 -5.14 -8.97
N VAL A 261 -3.78 -5.14 -8.61
CA VAL A 261 -3.01 -3.94 -8.30
C VAL A 261 -2.96 -2.97 -9.48
N ARG A 262 -2.67 -3.45 -10.69
CA ARG A 262 -2.65 -2.62 -11.92
C ARG A 262 -4.02 -2.00 -12.20
N ALA A 263 -5.09 -2.78 -12.07
CA ALA A 263 -6.46 -2.30 -12.28
C ALA A 263 -6.88 -1.25 -11.22
N VAL A 264 -6.46 -1.44 -9.97
CA VAL A 264 -6.70 -0.49 -8.88
C VAL A 264 -5.94 0.82 -9.14
N LEU A 265 -4.67 0.77 -9.54
CA LEU A 265 -3.90 1.96 -9.92
C LEU A 265 -4.57 2.72 -11.07
N ALA A 266 -5.10 2.01 -12.08
CA ALA A 266 -5.84 2.61 -13.18
C ALA A 266 -7.13 3.31 -12.71
N ALA A 267 -7.91 2.68 -11.83
CA ALA A 267 -9.10 3.28 -11.24
C ALA A 267 -8.77 4.58 -10.49
N TRP A 268 -7.73 4.55 -9.64
CA TRP A 268 -7.28 5.70 -8.87
C TRP A 268 -6.75 6.83 -9.75
N THR A 269 -5.98 6.51 -10.77
CA THR A 269 -5.51 7.51 -11.75
C THR A 269 -6.68 8.20 -12.47
N GLY A 270 -7.77 7.48 -12.72
CA GLY A 270 -9.02 8.03 -13.26
C GLY A 270 -9.89 8.77 -12.24
N GLY A 271 -9.48 8.87 -10.97
CA GLY A 271 -10.24 9.48 -9.89
C GLY A 271 -11.41 8.63 -9.38
N ALA A 272 -11.50 7.35 -9.79
CA ALA A 272 -12.57 6.44 -9.43
C ALA A 272 -12.27 5.65 -8.16
N THR A 273 -13.31 5.21 -7.45
CA THR A 273 -13.21 4.20 -6.40
C THR A 273 -12.97 2.83 -7.05
N ALA A 274 -11.98 2.07 -6.59
CA ALA A 274 -11.81 0.69 -7.01
C ALA A 274 -12.73 -0.24 -6.20
N VAL A 275 -13.60 -0.99 -6.87
CA VAL A 275 -14.45 -2.01 -6.25
C VAL A 275 -13.82 -3.37 -6.56
N LEU A 276 -13.03 -3.85 -5.61
CA LEU A 276 -12.24 -5.07 -5.75
C LEU A 276 -13.04 -6.27 -5.22
N LEU A 277 -13.20 -7.29 -6.05
CA LEU A 277 -13.87 -8.53 -5.69
C LEU A 277 -12.87 -9.67 -5.51
N ASP A 278 -13.15 -10.52 -4.53
CA ASP A 278 -12.55 -11.85 -4.45
C ASP A 278 -12.71 -12.58 -5.79
N ALA A 279 -11.64 -13.18 -6.28
CA ALA A 279 -11.64 -13.89 -7.56
C ALA A 279 -12.64 -15.07 -7.59
N ALA A 280 -12.83 -15.72 -6.43
CA ALA A 280 -13.79 -16.81 -6.25
C ALA A 280 -15.24 -16.34 -6.04
N ALA A 281 -15.48 -15.03 -5.91
CA ALA A 281 -16.82 -14.49 -5.69
C ALA A 281 -17.78 -14.91 -6.81
N PRO A 282 -19.03 -15.30 -6.49
CA PRO A 282 -20.01 -15.67 -7.53
C PRO A 282 -20.44 -14.45 -8.36
N ASP A 283 -20.88 -14.68 -9.59
CA ASP A 283 -21.34 -13.61 -10.48
C ASP A 283 -22.52 -12.80 -9.92
N SER A 284 -23.32 -13.40 -9.06
CA SER A 284 -24.40 -12.71 -8.36
C SER A 284 -23.86 -11.62 -7.44
N LEU A 285 -22.77 -11.89 -6.72
CA LEU A 285 -22.10 -10.89 -5.87
C LEU A 285 -21.47 -9.78 -6.71
N ALA A 286 -20.81 -10.13 -7.83
CA ALA A 286 -20.26 -9.13 -8.75
C ALA A 286 -21.34 -8.16 -9.28
N ARG A 287 -22.50 -8.69 -9.70
CA ARG A 287 -23.63 -7.86 -10.14
C ARG A 287 -24.23 -7.01 -9.00
N THR A 288 -24.25 -7.54 -7.80
CA THR A 288 -24.72 -6.80 -6.62
C THR A 288 -23.78 -5.67 -6.27
N ALA A 289 -22.46 -5.93 -6.18
CA ALA A 289 -21.44 -4.92 -5.94
C ALA A 289 -21.47 -3.83 -7.02
N ALA A 290 -21.54 -4.21 -8.31
CA ALA A 290 -21.64 -3.24 -9.39
C ALA A 290 -22.84 -2.29 -9.26
N ARG A 291 -24.03 -2.82 -8.91
CA ARG A 291 -25.23 -1.99 -8.70
C ARG A 291 -25.12 -1.13 -7.45
N GLN A 292 -24.64 -1.69 -6.34
CA GLN A 292 -24.56 -1.01 -5.05
C GLN A 292 -23.59 0.17 -5.10
N GLU A 293 -22.44 -0.03 -5.75
CA GLU A 293 -21.39 1.00 -5.85
C GLU A 293 -21.52 1.87 -7.12
N GLY A 294 -22.47 1.57 -8.00
CA GLY A 294 -22.57 2.23 -9.31
C GLY A 294 -21.32 2.01 -10.17
N ALA A 295 -20.68 0.85 -10.00
CA ALA A 295 -19.41 0.55 -10.63
C ALA A 295 -19.58 0.04 -12.05
N VAL A 296 -18.70 0.49 -12.96
CA VAL A 296 -18.54 -0.04 -14.30
C VAL A 296 -17.46 -1.12 -14.33
N ALA A 297 -17.67 -2.18 -15.12
CA ALA A 297 -16.65 -3.19 -15.30
C ALA A 297 -15.50 -2.64 -16.17
N LEU A 298 -14.26 -2.84 -15.77
CA LEU A 298 -13.11 -2.62 -16.64
C LEU A 298 -13.17 -3.66 -17.75
N ALA A 299 -13.30 -3.21 -19.01
CA ALA A 299 -13.22 -4.12 -20.15
C ALA A 299 -11.81 -4.76 -20.18
N PRO A 300 -11.70 -6.11 -20.27
CA PRO A 300 -10.40 -6.73 -20.40
C PRO A 300 -9.71 -6.20 -21.65
N ARG A 301 -8.49 -5.70 -21.49
CA ARG A 301 -7.67 -5.30 -22.64
C ARG A 301 -7.45 -6.54 -23.51
N PRO A 302 -7.72 -6.50 -24.82
CA PRO A 302 -7.38 -7.62 -25.68
C PRO A 302 -5.88 -7.85 -25.52
N THR A 303 -5.51 -9.03 -25.05
CA THR A 303 -4.13 -9.53 -25.12
C THR A 303 -3.74 -9.41 -26.59
N ALA A 304 -2.70 -8.65 -26.89
CA ALA A 304 -2.12 -8.62 -28.22
C ALA A 304 -1.81 -10.07 -28.59
N ALA A 305 -2.67 -10.65 -29.45
CA ALA A 305 -2.44 -11.95 -30.01
C ALA A 305 -1.09 -11.84 -30.72
N GLY A 306 -0.13 -12.66 -30.28
CA GLY A 306 1.15 -12.76 -30.93
C GLY A 306 0.91 -12.96 -32.42
N THR A 307 1.31 -11.98 -33.20
CA THR A 307 1.40 -12.11 -34.67
C THR A 307 2.48 -13.16 -34.96
N GLY A 308 2.09 -14.44 -34.83
CA GLY A 308 2.82 -15.54 -35.45
C GLY A 308 2.72 -15.36 -36.94
N SER A 309 3.76 -14.83 -37.55
CA SER A 309 3.96 -14.86 -38.99
C SER A 309 4.02 -16.33 -39.41
N PRO A 310 3.17 -16.82 -40.34
CA PRO A 310 3.39 -18.12 -40.93
C PRO A 310 4.52 -17.95 -41.97
N ASN A 311 5.55 -18.72 -41.76
CA ASN A 311 6.55 -18.99 -42.80
C ASN A 311 6.27 -20.34 -43.44
#